data_cfa7e04d9b0cb43ea3a0e313155b7e30
#
_entry.id   cfa7e04d9b0cb43ea3a0e313155b7e30
#
_cell.length_a   1.000
_cell.length_b   1.000
_cell.length_c   1.000
_cell.angle_alpha   90.00
_cell.angle_beta   90.00
_cell.angle_gamma   90.00
#
_symmetry.space_group_name_H-M   'P 1'
#
loop_
_entity.id
_entity.type
_entity.pdbx_description
1 polymer ?
#
loop_
_entity_poly.entity_id
_entity_poly.type
_entity_poly.pdbx_seq_one_letter_code
_entity_poly.pdbx_strand_id
1 'polypeptide(L)'
;DLHVVDAKAEFAELCFESVRANATYQGYPLGTALARPVIANAILDVAIEEGCDALAHGCTGKGNDQLRFEAVWRGSELDVIAPVREMELTREWEMEYAERKGLPVQSGNDGVWSIDTNLWSRSVEGGDLEQPDHVPTTAIYEWTEDPTAETSEVTIGFDSGTPVSVDGEELDAVELIETLNELAGAHGVGRTDMMEE
;
A
#
# COMPACT_ATOMS: atom_id res chain seq x y z
N ASP A 1 1.65 1.63 24.39
CA ASP A 1 0.22 1.47 24.05
C ASP A 1 0.07 1.20 22.56
N LEU A 2 -1.09 0.69 22.12
CA LEU A 2 -1.42 0.47 20.71
C LEU A 2 -2.42 1.54 20.27
N HIS A 3 -2.10 2.23 19.19
CA HIS A 3 -3.01 3.18 18.53
C HIS A 3 -3.42 2.61 17.18
N VAL A 4 -4.73 2.68 16.89
CA VAL A 4 -5.29 2.30 15.59
C VAL A 4 -5.92 3.54 14.99
N VAL A 5 -5.36 4.03 13.89
CA VAL A 5 -5.84 5.21 13.18
C VAL A 5 -6.49 4.78 11.88
N ASP A 6 -7.76 5.15 11.68
CA ASP A 6 -8.42 4.97 10.39
C ASP A 6 -8.14 6.19 9.49
N ALA A 7 -7.30 5.98 8.50
CA ALA A 7 -6.89 6.99 7.52
C ALA A 7 -7.52 6.78 6.13
N LYS A 8 -8.56 5.92 6.02
CA LYS A 8 -9.15 5.58 4.72
C LYS A 8 -9.69 6.79 3.97
N ALA A 9 -10.40 7.67 4.66
CA ALA A 9 -11.00 8.85 4.03
C ALA A 9 -9.94 9.80 3.49
N GLU A 10 -8.91 10.14 4.28
CA GLU A 10 -7.80 10.99 3.84
C GLU A 10 -7.05 10.35 2.66
N PHE A 11 -6.82 9.04 2.74
CA PHE A 11 -6.14 8.32 1.68
C PHE A 11 -6.96 8.27 0.38
N ALA A 12 -8.28 8.07 0.46
CA ALA A 12 -9.18 8.07 -0.69
C ALA A 12 -9.19 9.42 -1.43
N GLU A 13 -9.20 10.53 -0.69
CA GLU A 13 -9.10 11.87 -1.28
C GLU A 13 -7.77 12.04 -2.03
N LEU A 14 -6.67 11.59 -1.48
CA LEU A 14 -5.36 11.63 -2.14
C LEU A 14 -5.33 10.76 -3.40
N CYS A 15 -5.99 9.60 -3.39
CA CYS A 15 -6.16 8.77 -4.57
C CYS A 15 -6.94 9.52 -5.67
N PHE A 16 -7.98 10.25 -5.33
CA PHE A 16 -8.73 11.06 -6.30
C PHE A 16 -7.92 12.23 -6.85
N GLU A 17 -7.06 12.86 -6.02
CA GLU A 17 -6.08 13.82 -6.53
C GLU A 17 -5.16 13.19 -7.59
N SER A 18 -4.71 11.95 -7.36
CA SER A 18 -3.89 11.23 -8.32
C SER A 18 -4.63 10.92 -9.63
N VAL A 19 -5.93 10.62 -9.56
CA VAL A 19 -6.80 10.48 -10.75
C VAL A 19 -6.87 11.78 -11.53
N ARG A 20 -7.14 12.90 -10.86
CA ARG A 20 -7.19 14.22 -11.50
C ARG A 20 -5.87 14.61 -12.16
N ALA A 21 -4.76 14.23 -11.55
CA ALA A 21 -3.42 14.45 -12.07
C ALA A 21 -3.01 13.43 -13.15
N ASN A 22 -3.81 12.39 -13.40
CA ASN A 22 -3.43 11.23 -14.22
C ASN A 22 -2.08 10.64 -13.80
N ALA A 23 -1.86 10.53 -12.50
CA ALA A 23 -0.59 10.12 -11.91
C ALA A 23 -0.47 8.60 -11.92
N THR A 24 0.42 8.08 -12.75
CA THR A 24 0.77 6.66 -12.80
C THR A 24 2.26 6.50 -13.05
N TYR A 25 2.81 5.36 -12.67
CA TYR A 25 4.16 4.95 -13.04
C TYR A 25 4.08 3.60 -13.76
N GLN A 26 4.36 3.57 -15.06
CA GLN A 26 4.26 2.38 -15.92
C GLN A 26 2.91 1.62 -15.81
N GLY A 27 1.82 2.34 -15.58
CA GLY A 27 0.49 1.77 -15.34
C GLY A 27 0.18 1.43 -13.88
N TYR A 28 1.16 1.47 -13.00
CA TYR A 28 0.96 1.32 -11.55
C TYR A 28 0.34 2.59 -10.96
N PRO A 29 -0.76 2.47 -10.20
CA PRO A 29 -1.50 3.62 -9.68
C PRO A 29 -0.89 4.24 -8.41
N LEU A 30 0.35 3.95 -8.09
CA LEU A 30 1.15 4.56 -7.02
C LEU A 30 0.61 4.32 -5.59
N GLY A 31 -0.14 3.24 -5.35
CA GLY A 31 -0.83 3.03 -4.07
C GLY A 31 0.09 3.07 -2.85
N THR A 32 1.23 2.37 -2.88
CA THR A 32 2.22 2.41 -1.79
C THR A 32 2.85 3.80 -1.65
N ALA A 33 3.19 4.45 -2.76
CA ALA A 33 3.81 5.77 -2.74
C ALA A 33 2.88 6.85 -2.16
N LEU A 34 1.57 6.74 -2.42
CA LEU A 34 0.55 7.64 -1.88
C LEU A 34 0.24 7.33 -0.40
N ALA A 35 0.22 6.04 -0.02
CA ALA A 35 -0.14 5.62 1.32
C ALA A 35 0.92 5.99 2.37
N ARG A 36 2.21 5.87 2.05
CA ARG A 36 3.29 6.08 3.04
C ARG A 36 3.31 7.47 3.67
N PRO A 37 3.11 8.59 2.95
CA PRO A 37 3.00 9.90 3.57
C PRO A 37 1.79 10.04 4.51
N VAL A 38 0.66 9.46 4.18
CA VAL A 38 -0.54 9.46 5.06
C VAL A 38 -0.26 8.70 6.34
N ILE A 39 0.32 7.51 6.24
CA ILE A 39 0.75 6.72 7.41
C ILE A 39 1.78 7.49 8.25
N ALA A 40 2.75 8.13 7.59
CA ALA A 40 3.79 8.90 8.29
C ALA A 40 3.21 10.08 9.09
N ASN A 41 2.25 10.81 8.51
CA ASN A 41 1.53 11.88 9.22
C ASN A 41 0.78 11.33 10.43
N ALA A 42 0.00 10.26 10.26
CA ALA A 42 -0.74 9.66 11.36
C ALA A 42 0.17 9.19 12.51
N ILE A 43 1.33 8.61 12.19
CA ILE A 43 2.33 8.23 13.21
C ILE A 43 2.90 9.47 13.92
N LEU A 44 3.20 10.52 13.16
CA LEU A 44 3.72 11.78 13.72
C LEU A 44 2.72 12.43 14.67
N ASP A 45 1.45 12.49 14.28
CA ASP A 45 0.39 13.08 15.10
C ASP A 45 0.24 12.33 16.43
N VAL A 46 0.20 10.98 16.38
CA VAL A 46 0.18 10.15 17.58
C VAL A 46 1.43 10.37 18.44
N ALA A 47 2.61 10.45 17.82
CA ALA A 47 3.86 10.66 18.57
C ALA A 47 3.89 12.02 19.29
N ILE A 48 3.37 13.05 18.66
CA ILE A 48 3.24 14.39 19.27
C ILE A 48 2.21 14.35 20.42
N GLU A 49 1.05 13.73 20.21
CA GLU A 49 -0.01 13.62 21.21
C GLU A 49 0.44 12.85 22.45
N GLU A 50 1.21 11.78 22.27
CA GLU A 50 1.76 10.95 23.35
C GLU A 50 3.05 11.53 23.96
N GLY A 51 3.58 12.63 23.42
CA GLY A 51 4.80 13.28 23.92
C GLY A 51 6.05 12.41 23.73
N CYS A 52 6.15 11.71 22.62
CA CYS A 52 7.32 10.91 22.28
C CYS A 52 8.52 11.77 21.93
N ASP A 53 9.71 11.27 22.20
CA ASP A 53 10.99 11.93 21.86
C ASP A 53 11.53 11.49 20.48
N ALA A 54 11.02 10.37 19.94
CA ALA A 54 11.50 9.79 18.69
C ALA A 54 10.42 9.02 17.95
N LEU A 55 10.63 8.90 16.64
CA LEU A 55 9.88 8.06 15.71
C LEU A 55 10.75 6.86 15.31
N ALA A 56 10.15 5.69 15.10
CA ALA A 56 10.89 4.51 14.69
C ALA A 56 10.24 3.80 13.51
N HIS A 57 11.07 3.23 12.63
CA HIS A 57 10.61 2.36 11.55
C HIS A 57 11.57 1.18 11.30
N GLY A 58 11.04 0.12 10.69
CA GLY A 58 11.78 -1.07 10.30
C GLY A 58 12.14 -1.14 8.81
N CYS A 59 12.16 -0.02 8.09
CA CYS A 59 12.50 -0.02 6.67
C CYS A 59 13.99 -0.31 6.45
N THR A 60 14.28 -1.05 5.37
CA THR A 60 15.66 -1.30 4.92
C THR A 60 16.27 -0.05 4.30
N GLY A 61 17.60 -0.02 4.18
CA GLY A 61 18.31 1.07 3.52
C GLY A 61 18.22 1.05 1.98
N LYS A 62 17.65 0.00 1.40
CA LYS A 62 17.56 -0.20 -0.06
C LYS A 62 16.25 0.30 -0.66
N GLY A 63 15.15 0.26 0.10
CA GLY A 63 13.83 0.65 -0.38
C GLY A 63 13.53 2.14 -0.26
N ASN A 64 12.48 2.57 -0.96
CA ASN A 64 12.03 3.96 -0.97
C ASN A 64 11.18 4.33 0.26
N ASP A 65 10.67 3.36 1.01
CA ASP A 65 9.74 3.61 2.12
C ASP A 65 10.37 4.46 3.23
N GLN A 66 11.63 4.20 3.57
CA GLN A 66 12.38 5.05 4.51
C GLN A 66 12.36 6.54 4.12
N LEU A 67 12.56 6.81 2.82
CA LEU A 67 12.56 8.19 2.31
C LEU A 67 11.19 8.82 2.41
N ARG A 68 10.12 8.06 2.16
CA ARG A 68 8.73 8.53 2.24
C ARG A 68 8.33 8.88 3.66
N PHE A 69 8.66 8.04 4.63
CA PHE A 69 8.43 8.31 6.05
C PHE A 69 9.26 9.51 6.54
N GLU A 70 10.56 9.48 6.34
CA GLU A 70 11.45 10.51 6.84
C GLU A 70 11.27 11.87 6.14
N ALA A 71 10.78 11.89 4.90
CA ALA A 71 10.45 13.16 4.22
C ALA A 71 9.33 13.92 4.96
N VAL A 72 8.33 13.19 5.47
CA VAL A 72 7.26 13.77 6.30
C VAL A 72 7.82 14.20 7.66
N TRP A 73 8.58 13.34 8.31
CA TRP A 73 9.07 13.57 9.68
C TRP A 73 10.17 14.61 9.76
N ARG A 74 10.85 14.94 8.66
CA ARG A 74 11.93 15.95 8.60
C ARG A 74 11.55 17.32 9.16
N GLY A 75 10.26 17.66 9.13
CA GLY A 75 9.74 18.92 9.67
C GLY A 75 9.50 18.90 11.18
N SER A 76 9.59 17.76 11.83
CA SER A 76 9.47 17.59 13.28
C SER A 76 10.82 17.75 13.97
N GLU A 77 10.78 17.98 15.29
CA GLU A 77 11.97 17.99 16.13
C GLU A 77 12.28 16.62 16.75
N LEU A 78 11.53 15.57 16.34
CA LEU A 78 11.68 14.21 16.85
C LEU A 78 12.86 13.50 16.17
N ASP A 79 13.60 12.75 16.96
CA ASP A 79 14.65 11.87 16.42
C ASP A 79 14.04 10.70 15.63
N VAL A 80 14.77 10.17 14.64
CA VAL A 80 14.37 8.98 13.88
C VAL A 80 15.27 7.80 14.22
N ILE A 81 14.67 6.68 14.61
CA ILE A 81 15.35 5.42 14.95
C ILE A 81 15.03 4.39 13.87
N ALA A 82 16.02 4.01 13.09
CA ALA A 82 15.86 3.07 11.96
C ALA A 82 16.81 1.85 12.09
N PRO A 83 16.60 0.95 13.07
CA PRO A 83 17.57 -0.08 13.43
C PRO A 83 17.85 -1.08 12.31
N VAL A 84 16.88 -1.41 11.50
CA VAL A 84 17.07 -2.35 10.37
C VAL A 84 18.05 -1.77 9.36
N ARG A 85 17.91 -0.49 9.03
CA ARG A 85 18.82 0.23 8.14
C ARG A 85 20.18 0.46 8.77
N GLU A 86 20.22 0.95 10.01
CA GLU A 86 21.45 1.36 10.68
C GLU A 86 22.37 0.19 11.02
N MET A 87 21.79 -0.96 11.31
CA MET A 87 22.49 -2.21 11.62
C MET A 87 22.62 -3.14 10.41
N GLU A 88 22.14 -2.72 9.23
CA GLU A 88 22.16 -3.52 8.01
C GLU A 88 21.55 -4.92 8.20
N LEU A 89 20.44 -5.01 8.95
CA LEU A 89 19.80 -6.27 9.26
C LEU A 89 19.20 -6.90 8.01
N THR A 90 19.37 -8.23 7.90
CA THR A 90 18.77 -9.02 6.83
C THR A 90 17.50 -9.72 7.32
N ARG A 91 16.65 -10.13 6.38
CA ARG A 91 15.43 -10.89 6.70
C ARG A 91 15.75 -12.19 7.45
N GLU A 92 16.82 -12.88 7.09
CA GLU A 92 17.27 -14.09 7.78
C GLU A 92 17.60 -13.80 9.24
N TRP A 93 18.33 -12.72 9.50
CA TRP A 93 18.66 -12.30 10.86
C TRP A 93 17.39 -11.96 11.66
N GLU A 94 16.44 -11.26 11.05
CA GLU A 94 15.17 -10.89 11.69
C GLU A 94 14.34 -12.13 12.04
N MET A 95 14.27 -13.13 11.15
CA MET A 95 13.59 -14.40 11.40
C MET A 95 14.25 -15.19 12.54
N GLU A 96 15.57 -15.32 12.54
CA GLU A 96 16.32 -15.97 13.63
C GLU A 96 16.12 -15.24 14.97
N TYR A 97 16.09 -13.91 14.94
CA TYR A 97 15.85 -13.10 16.13
C TYR A 97 14.44 -13.32 16.67
N ALA A 98 13.44 -13.32 15.81
CA ALA A 98 12.05 -13.57 16.18
C ALA A 98 11.86 -14.95 16.81
N GLU A 99 12.42 -16.00 16.19
CA GLU A 99 12.38 -17.36 16.73
C GLU A 99 13.03 -17.43 18.11
N ARG A 100 14.25 -16.88 18.26
CA ARG A 100 14.98 -16.86 19.53
C ARG A 100 14.23 -16.12 20.64
N LYS A 101 13.43 -15.11 20.28
CA LYS A 101 12.64 -14.29 21.21
C LYS A 101 11.21 -14.79 21.40
N GLY A 102 10.79 -15.80 20.65
CA GLY A 102 9.42 -16.33 20.70
C GLY A 102 8.39 -15.30 20.22
N LEU A 103 8.79 -14.41 19.27
CA LEU A 103 7.89 -13.43 18.69
C LEU A 103 7.03 -14.08 17.61
N PRO A 104 5.71 -13.81 17.58
CA PRO A 104 4.86 -14.31 16.51
C PRO A 104 5.22 -13.58 15.21
N VAL A 105 5.82 -14.31 14.27
CA VAL A 105 6.03 -13.83 12.92
C VAL A 105 4.95 -14.44 12.04
N GLN A 106 4.17 -13.60 11.37
CA GLN A 106 3.30 -14.08 10.32
C GLN A 106 4.18 -14.40 9.10
N SER A 107 4.43 -15.67 8.89
CA SER A 107 4.93 -16.16 7.61
C SER A 107 3.74 -16.13 6.63
N GLY A 108 3.50 -14.96 6.02
CA GLY A 108 2.56 -14.87 4.92
C GLY A 108 3.08 -15.72 3.75
N ASN A 109 2.23 -16.59 3.20
CA ASN A 109 2.46 -17.41 2.01
C ASN A 109 3.92 -17.85 1.82
N ASP A 110 4.45 -18.63 2.76
CA ASP A 110 5.83 -19.16 2.78
C ASP A 110 6.96 -18.12 2.60
N GLY A 111 6.68 -16.84 2.75
CA GLY A 111 7.68 -15.77 2.69
C GLY A 111 8.31 -15.53 1.32
N VAL A 112 7.70 -16.04 0.25
CA VAL A 112 8.23 -15.91 -1.11
C VAL A 112 8.05 -14.49 -1.64
N TRP A 113 6.90 -13.87 -1.39
CA TRP A 113 6.56 -12.55 -1.91
C TRP A 113 6.47 -11.50 -0.81
N SER A 114 6.80 -10.25 -1.17
CA SER A 114 6.44 -9.05 -0.42
C SER A 114 5.10 -8.53 -0.92
N ILE A 115 4.16 -8.28 -0.02
CA ILE A 115 2.79 -7.87 -0.36
C ILE A 115 2.44 -6.59 0.36
N ASP A 116 2.05 -5.59 -0.40
CA ASP A 116 1.54 -4.31 0.09
C ASP A 116 0.07 -4.17 -0.32
N THR A 117 -0.81 -4.01 0.66
CA THR A 117 -2.26 -3.89 0.43
C THR A 117 -2.80 -2.65 1.11
N ASN A 118 -3.53 -1.84 0.36
CA ASN A 118 -4.25 -0.68 0.86
C ASN A 118 -5.59 -0.53 0.09
N LEU A 119 -6.34 0.52 0.36
CA LEU A 119 -7.63 0.78 -0.29
C LEU A 119 -7.53 0.89 -1.83
N TRP A 120 -6.39 1.39 -2.35
CA TRP A 120 -6.19 1.75 -3.76
C TRP A 120 -5.55 0.66 -4.60
N SER A 121 -4.67 -0.13 -4.01
CA SER A 121 -3.94 -1.16 -4.74
C SER A 121 -3.44 -2.28 -3.84
N ARG A 122 -3.12 -3.39 -4.47
CA ARG A 122 -2.38 -4.50 -3.88
C ARG A 122 -1.21 -4.83 -4.79
N SER A 123 0.00 -4.55 -4.31
CA SER A 123 1.24 -4.89 -5.00
C SER A 123 1.83 -6.18 -4.46
N VAL A 124 2.40 -6.96 -5.35
CA VAL A 124 3.11 -8.20 -5.00
C VAL A 124 4.46 -8.17 -5.72
N GLU A 125 5.54 -8.33 -4.97
CA GLU A 125 6.90 -8.29 -5.47
C GLU A 125 7.79 -9.33 -4.80
N GLY A 126 8.96 -9.59 -5.35
CA GLY A 126 9.95 -10.50 -4.79
C GLY A 126 9.83 -11.94 -5.27
N GLY A 127 10.75 -12.79 -4.82
CA GLY A 127 10.80 -14.21 -5.16
C GLY A 127 11.00 -14.46 -6.66
N ASP A 128 10.17 -15.31 -7.23
CA ASP A 128 10.18 -15.66 -8.64
C ASP A 128 9.72 -14.52 -9.58
N LEU A 129 8.97 -13.54 -9.02
CA LEU A 129 8.52 -12.34 -9.76
C LEU A 129 9.70 -11.40 -10.11
N GLU A 130 10.87 -11.54 -9.49
CA GLU A 130 12.06 -10.77 -9.85
C GLU A 130 12.70 -11.22 -11.18
N GLN A 131 12.24 -12.32 -11.74
CA GLN A 131 12.69 -12.80 -13.02
C GLN A 131 11.81 -12.24 -14.14
N PRO A 132 12.33 -11.42 -15.05
CA PRO A 132 11.51 -10.71 -16.06
C PRO A 132 10.76 -11.62 -17.04
N ASP A 133 11.17 -12.89 -17.18
CA ASP A 133 10.52 -13.89 -18.02
C ASP A 133 9.55 -14.80 -17.27
N HIS A 134 9.40 -14.59 -15.95
CA HIS A 134 8.45 -15.33 -15.13
C HIS A 134 7.03 -14.81 -15.33
N VAL A 135 6.13 -15.70 -15.71
CA VAL A 135 4.69 -15.35 -15.79
C VAL A 135 4.06 -15.54 -14.43
N PRO A 136 3.49 -14.48 -13.83
CA PRO A 136 2.83 -14.60 -12.54
C PRO A 136 1.73 -15.66 -12.53
N THR A 137 1.73 -16.49 -11.50
CA THR A 137 0.69 -17.49 -11.31
C THR A 137 -0.59 -16.86 -10.78
N THR A 138 -1.74 -17.51 -10.98
CA THR A 138 -3.03 -17.03 -10.46
C THR A 138 -3.08 -16.90 -8.94
N ALA A 139 -2.17 -17.58 -8.22
CA ALA A 139 -2.09 -17.56 -6.77
C ALA A 139 -1.76 -16.19 -6.16
N ILE A 140 -1.19 -15.26 -6.94
CA ILE A 140 -0.88 -13.89 -6.47
C ILE A 140 -2.09 -12.96 -6.53
N TYR A 141 -3.12 -13.30 -7.32
CA TYR A 141 -4.26 -12.43 -7.57
C TYR A 141 -5.38 -12.69 -6.57
N GLU A 142 -5.35 -11.98 -5.45
CA GLU A 142 -6.36 -12.09 -4.40
C GLU A 142 -7.60 -11.25 -4.68
N TRP A 143 -7.42 -10.04 -5.22
CA TRP A 143 -8.51 -9.12 -5.50
C TRP A 143 -9.21 -9.36 -6.83
N THR A 144 -8.53 -9.99 -7.77
CA THR A 144 -9.07 -10.28 -9.08
C THR A 144 -9.18 -11.78 -9.24
N GLU A 145 -10.39 -12.28 -9.42
CA GLU A 145 -10.64 -13.69 -9.68
C GLU A 145 -10.54 -14.02 -11.18
N ASP A 146 -10.54 -15.28 -11.51
CA ASP A 146 -10.75 -15.67 -12.90
C ASP A 146 -12.17 -15.24 -13.30
N PRO A 147 -12.32 -14.44 -14.37
CA PRO A 147 -13.61 -13.88 -14.73
C PRO A 147 -14.61 -14.99 -15.07
N THR A 148 -15.55 -15.21 -14.17
CA THR A 148 -16.70 -16.11 -14.36
C THR A 148 -17.98 -15.33 -14.60
N ALA A 149 -17.93 -14.00 -14.40
CA ALA A 149 -19.06 -13.11 -14.57
C ALA A 149 -19.34 -12.84 -16.06
N GLU A 150 -20.61 -12.70 -16.40
CA GLU A 150 -21.01 -12.20 -17.72
C GLU A 150 -20.54 -10.75 -17.88
N THR A 151 -20.29 -10.33 -19.12
CA THR A 151 -19.92 -8.94 -19.44
C THR A 151 -20.96 -7.98 -18.87
N SER A 152 -20.51 -6.99 -18.12
CA SER A 152 -21.32 -5.89 -17.61
C SER A 152 -20.75 -4.53 -18.04
N GLU A 153 -21.61 -3.53 -18.03
CA GLU A 153 -21.22 -2.13 -18.24
C GLU A 153 -21.33 -1.42 -16.90
N VAL A 154 -20.38 -0.54 -16.63
CA VAL A 154 -20.39 0.34 -15.46
C VAL A 154 -20.26 1.78 -15.91
N THR A 155 -21.03 2.67 -15.29
CA THR A 155 -20.96 4.12 -15.54
C THR A 155 -20.37 4.81 -14.34
N ILE A 156 -19.22 5.47 -14.51
CA ILE A 156 -18.59 6.28 -13.45
C ILE A 156 -18.89 7.75 -13.75
N GLY A 157 -19.56 8.41 -12.81
CA GLY A 157 -19.81 9.85 -12.89
C GLY A 157 -18.64 10.64 -12.32
N PHE A 158 -18.34 11.79 -12.98
CA PHE A 158 -17.27 12.68 -12.56
C PHE A 158 -17.80 14.08 -12.37
N ASP A 159 -17.33 14.77 -11.31
CA ASP A 159 -17.44 16.21 -11.17
C ASP A 159 -16.05 16.83 -11.16
N SER A 160 -15.78 17.68 -12.14
CA SER A 160 -14.50 18.41 -12.28
C SER A 160 -13.26 17.49 -12.21
N GLY A 161 -13.37 16.27 -12.75
CA GLY A 161 -12.31 15.27 -12.79
C GLY A 161 -12.21 14.38 -11.54
N THR A 162 -13.08 14.59 -10.55
CA THR A 162 -13.20 13.75 -9.37
C THR A 162 -14.31 12.72 -9.58
N PRO A 163 -14.10 11.42 -9.40
CA PRO A 163 -15.17 10.43 -9.44
C PRO A 163 -16.13 10.63 -8.26
N VAL A 164 -17.44 10.63 -8.54
CA VAL A 164 -18.47 10.95 -7.54
C VAL A 164 -19.63 9.96 -7.52
N SER A 165 -19.75 9.09 -8.53
CA SER A 165 -20.84 8.11 -8.56
C SER A 165 -20.50 6.87 -9.38
N VAL A 166 -21.18 5.77 -9.06
CA VAL A 166 -21.17 4.52 -9.83
C VAL A 166 -22.61 4.18 -10.21
N ASP A 167 -22.87 3.97 -11.50
CA ASP A 167 -24.20 3.66 -12.07
C ASP A 167 -25.31 4.63 -11.64
N GLY A 168 -24.93 5.90 -11.40
CA GLY A 168 -25.82 6.98 -11.00
C GLY A 168 -26.08 7.07 -9.49
N GLU A 169 -25.50 6.20 -8.67
CA GLU A 169 -25.52 6.30 -7.22
C GLU A 169 -24.33 7.16 -6.76
N GLU A 170 -24.61 8.24 -6.04
CA GLU A 170 -23.57 9.09 -5.42
C GLU A 170 -23.00 8.36 -4.20
N LEU A 171 -21.68 8.22 -4.15
CA LEU A 171 -20.93 7.52 -3.11
C LEU A 171 -19.84 8.43 -2.55
N ASP A 172 -19.50 8.23 -1.28
CA ASP A 172 -18.29 8.84 -0.75
C ASP A 172 -17.02 8.21 -1.37
N ALA A 173 -15.86 8.84 -1.15
CA ALA A 173 -14.63 8.44 -1.81
C ALA A 173 -14.20 7.01 -1.45
N VAL A 174 -14.40 6.58 -0.21
CA VAL A 174 -14.04 5.24 0.25
C VAL A 174 -15.00 4.21 -0.36
N GLU A 175 -16.31 4.44 -0.24
CA GLU A 175 -17.35 3.57 -0.77
C GLU A 175 -17.23 3.40 -2.29
N LEU A 176 -16.90 4.49 -3.01
CA LEU A 176 -16.72 4.45 -4.46
C LEU A 176 -15.54 3.56 -4.86
N ILE A 177 -14.39 3.69 -4.17
CA ILE A 177 -13.23 2.86 -4.43
C ILE A 177 -13.52 1.39 -4.09
N GLU A 178 -14.12 1.12 -2.93
CA GLU A 178 -14.46 -0.24 -2.52
C GLU A 178 -15.44 -0.90 -3.51
N THR A 179 -16.48 -0.17 -3.94
CA THR A 179 -17.45 -0.65 -4.94
C THR A 179 -16.78 -1.00 -6.27
N LEU A 180 -15.88 -0.13 -6.76
CA LEU A 180 -15.16 -0.41 -8.01
C LEU A 180 -14.17 -1.55 -7.87
N ASN A 181 -13.51 -1.70 -6.72
CA ASN A 181 -12.62 -2.83 -6.45
C ASN A 181 -13.38 -4.17 -6.49
N GLU A 182 -14.54 -4.25 -5.85
CA GLU A 182 -15.39 -5.45 -5.89
C GLU A 182 -15.88 -5.76 -7.31
N LEU A 183 -16.43 -4.75 -7.97
CA LEU A 183 -16.99 -4.92 -9.32
C LEU A 183 -15.91 -5.32 -10.33
N ALA A 184 -14.80 -4.59 -10.39
CA ALA A 184 -13.70 -4.86 -11.32
C ALA A 184 -13.01 -6.20 -10.97
N GLY A 185 -12.83 -6.48 -9.68
CA GLY A 185 -12.24 -7.72 -9.20
C GLY A 185 -12.98 -8.95 -9.66
N ALA A 186 -14.31 -8.98 -9.52
CA ALA A 186 -15.17 -10.07 -9.98
C ALA A 186 -15.09 -10.33 -11.50
N HIS A 187 -14.67 -9.33 -12.27
CA HIS A 187 -14.48 -9.42 -13.71
C HIS A 187 -12.99 -9.61 -14.10
N GLY A 188 -12.10 -9.79 -13.14
CA GLY A 188 -10.65 -9.94 -13.38
C GLY A 188 -9.98 -8.69 -13.93
N VAL A 189 -10.59 -7.52 -13.75
CA VAL A 189 -10.08 -6.23 -14.24
C VAL A 189 -9.23 -5.54 -13.17
N GLY A 190 -8.15 -4.88 -13.59
CA GLY A 190 -7.28 -4.08 -12.73
C GLY A 190 -5.91 -4.68 -12.49
N ARG A 191 -5.52 -5.71 -13.24
CA ARG A 191 -4.16 -6.28 -13.19
C ARG A 191 -3.22 -5.44 -14.04
N THR A 192 -2.05 -5.15 -13.50
CA THR A 192 -0.93 -4.57 -14.24
C THR A 192 0.35 -5.30 -13.86
N ASP A 193 1.22 -5.46 -14.83
CA ASP A 193 2.56 -6.00 -14.65
C ASP A 193 3.56 -4.95 -15.09
N MET A 194 4.60 -4.74 -14.28
CA MET A 194 5.60 -3.72 -14.56
C MET A 194 6.98 -4.18 -14.11
N MET A 195 8.00 -3.67 -14.76
CA MET A 195 9.37 -3.80 -14.29
C MET A 195 9.76 -2.56 -13.50
N GLU A 196 10.14 -2.74 -12.25
CA GLU A 196 10.70 -1.70 -11.40
C GLU A 196 12.23 -1.83 -11.38
N GLU A 197 12.94 -0.73 -11.68
CA GLU A 197 14.41 -0.65 -11.65
C GLU A 197 14.92 -0.13 -10.30
#